data_318259827189070991ee9da8e3fb55be
#
_entry.id   318259827189070991ee9da8e3fb55be
#
_cell.length_a   1.000
_cell.length_b   1.000
_cell.length_c   1.000
_cell.angle_alpha   90.00
_cell.angle_beta   90.00
_cell.angle_gamma   90.00
#
_symmetry.space_group_name_H-M   'P 1'
#
loop_
_entity.id
_entity.type
_entity.pdbx_description
1 polymer ?
#
loop_
_entity_poly.entity_id
_entity_poly.type
_entity_poly.pdbx_seq_one_letter_code
_entity_poly.pdbx_strand_id
1 'polypeptide(L)'
;LALAGWVVGQPGVLAANLLIGGLGLLAVYDLARRVIAPRWALLPMAALALTTPMIYFSRTPFTEPTNIVLIFGGLAVLWGAYADPRLWRFALGGAMVGATALSRIDGAAVAAGLVLGLGVVVAGTGDPQRRRTLMRGFAVGTGAAVAMVLLGFLDVRVHSTGYLENHTFLYVPLMALLAASIVAAAAAIALARVPAVAGWLAAHNRLLGGLALAGVVGIALLLVSRPLWFEGHEFEPGTPTEWFIGQAQLAAGVAVDGTRSYDEMSVIWQVWYLGPVTVALAAAGAALMARTAIVRRRPELLVLLVTLGVPALIYFVRPSITPDQVWAMRRFLPAVIPAILLCASWLLHRIWTRSGGRWARIGVGASAWLMLVAPLATWGALVVTTEYGGRAAEVEALCARVQSQQVVVVRAAEPPLLPTVRIMCDADVVEVPAPADEQALAELAGAWGGQPVLVVTGTEGSIPWPEGAPPTLRTPMARWPHSLYPSLRPVRFTSELWVGTVNPDGTVVPVPGQP
;
A
#
# COMPACT_ATOMS: atom_id res chain seq x y z
N LEU A 1 -7.50 -8.69 -11.53
CA LEU A 1 -8.78 -8.99 -10.84
C LEU A 1 -9.92 -9.11 -11.85
N ALA A 2 -10.11 -8.16 -12.77
CA ALA A 2 -11.18 -8.19 -13.78
C ALA A 2 -11.19 -9.48 -14.62
N LEU A 3 -10.03 -9.94 -15.11
CA LEU A 3 -9.93 -11.22 -15.85
C LEU A 3 -10.42 -12.41 -15.03
N ALA A 4 -10.11 -12.46 -13.74
CA ALA A 4 -10.60 -13.52 -12.87
C ALA A 4 -12.12 -13.42 -12.66
N GLY A 5 -12.66 -12.19 -12.63
CA GLY A 5 -14.09 -11.92 -12.59
C GLY A 5 -14.81 -12.41 -13.86
N TRP A 6 -14.21 -12.24 -15.04
CA TRP A 6 -14.80 -12.72 -16.30
C TRP A 6 -14.83 -14.26 -16.39
N VAL A 7 -13.88 -14.95 -15.76
CA VAL A 7 -13.79 -16.42 -15.83
C VAL A 7 -14.59 -17.11 -14.73
N VAL A 8 -14.57 -16.57 -13.50
CA VAL A 8 -15.11 -17.25 -12.31
C VAL A 8 -16.20 -16.41 -11.60
N GLY A 9 -16.48 -15.21 -12.12
CA GLY A 9 -17.42 -14.28 -11.48
C GLY A 9 -16.84 -13.62 -10.23
N GLN A 10 -17.70 -13.12 -9.36
CA GLN A 10 -17.33 -12.42 -8.14
C GLN A 10 -16.35 -13.18 -7.22
N PRO A 11 -16.50 -14.50 -6.99
CA PRO A 11 -15.52 -15.28 -6.23
C PRO A 11 -14.12 -15.22 -6.84
N GLY A 12 -14.01 -15.15 -8.18
CA GLY A 12 -12.74 -15.00 -8.88
C GLY A 12 -12.05 -13.68 -8.57
N VAL A 13 -12.79 -12.57 -8.50
CA VAL A 13 -12.25 -11.25 -8.12
C VAL A 13 -11.64 -11.29 -6.73
N LEU A 14 -12.34 -11.88 -5.77
CA LEU A 14 -11.90 -11.98 -4.38
C LEU A 14 -10.72 -12.93 -4.20
N ALA A 15 -10.73 -14.08 -4.87
CA ALA A 15 -9.68 -15.10 -4.76
C ALA A 15 -8.39 -14.74 -5.51
N ALA A 16 -8.47 -13.97 -6.60
CA ALA A 16 -7.31 -13.64 -7.42
C ALA A 16 -6.20 -12.95 -6.64
N ASN A 17 -6.55 -12.11 -5.67
CA ASN A 17 -5.56 -11.39 -4.87
C ASN A 17 -4.75 -12.30 -3.93
N LEU A 18 -5.30 -13.46 -3.53
CA LEU A 18 -4.53 -14.48 -2.80
C LEU A 18 -3.41 -15.07 -3.66
N LEU A 19 -3.71 -15.36 -4.95
CA LEU A 19 -2.70 -15.85 -5.89
C LEU A 19 -1.63 -14.79 -6.16
N ILE A 20 -2.04 -13.53 -6.36
CA ILE A 20 -1.12 -12.41 -6.54
C ILE A 20 -0.26 -12.22 -5.29
N GLY A 21 -0.84 -12.35 -4.09
CA GLY A 21 -0.09 -12.32 -2.83
C GLY A 21 0.95 -13.43 -2.75
N GLY A 22 0.59 -14.66 -3.15
CA GLY A 22 1.53 -15.79 -3.28
C GLY A 22 2.69 -15.49 -4.24
N LEU A 23 2.38 -14.91 -5.41
CA LEU A 23 3.40 -14.45 -6.38
C LEU A 23 4.28 -13.36 -5.79
N GLY A 24 3.72 -12.44 -4.99
CA GLY A 24 4.47 -11.42 -4.26
C GLY A 24 5.48 -12.02 -3.28
N LEU A 25 5.09 -13.04 -2.53
CA LEU A 25 6.00 -13.77 -1.64
C LEU A 25 7.13 -14.46 -2.43
N LEU A 26 6.82 -15.07 -3.57
CA LEU A 26 7.83 -15.66 -4.45
C LEU A 26 8.76 -14.61 -5.04
N ALA A 27 8.28 -13.42 -5.39
CA ALA A 27 9.11 -12.33 -5.87
C ALA A 27 10.09 -11.84 -4.79
N VAL A 28 9.62 -11.71 -3.53
CA VAL A 28 10.49 -11.39 -2.38
C VAL A 28 11.53 -12.49 -2.17
N TYR A 29 11.15 -13.76 -2.23
CA TYR A 29 12.08 -14.88 -2.15
C TYR A 29 13.12 -14.84 -3.29
N ASP A 30 12.69 -14.64 -4.54
CA ASP A 30 13.60 -14.61 -5.70
C ASP A 30 14.63 -13.48 -5.61
N LEU A 31 14.24 -12.28 -5.13
CA LEU A 31 15.19 -11.22 -4.85
C LEU A 31 16.10 -11.59 -3.68
N ALA A 32 15.53 -12.08 -2.57
CA ALA A 32 16.30 -12.42 -1.36
C ALA A 32 17.38 -13.47 -1.64
N ARG A 33 17.09 -14.54 -2.39
CA ARG A 33 18.09 -15.59 -2.73
C ARG A 33 19.24 -15.11 -3.61
N ARG A 34 19.13 -13.94 -4.20
CA ARG A 34 20.22 -13.28 -4.96
C ARG A 34 21.12 -12.45 -4.04
N VAL A 35 20.57 -11.99 -2.91
CA VAL A 35 21.25 -11.14 -1.93
C VAL A 35 21.90 -11.97 -0.81
N ILE A 36 21.22 -13.06 -0.39
CA ILE A 36 21.64 -13.98 0.67
C ILE A 36 21.52 -15.43 0.21
N ALA A 37 22.03 -16.39 1.01
CA ALA A 37 21.92 -17.80 0.65
C ALA A 37 20.46 -18.26 0.53
N PRO A 38 20.11 -19.18 -0.43
CA PRO A 38 18.73 -19.57 -0.70
C PRO A 38 17.94 -20.04 0.52
N ARG A 39 18.57 -20.77 1.45
CA ARG A 39 17.92 -21.22 2.70
C ARG A 39 17.55 -20.06 3.61
N TRP A 40 18.36 -19.00 3.62
CA TRP A 40 18.10 -17.80 4.41
C TRP A 40 17.06 -16.89 3.75
N ALA A 41 16.89 -16.99 2.43
CA ALA A 41 15.87 -16.24 1.69
C ALA A 41 14.43 -16.65 2.06
N LEU A 42 14.24 -17.84 2.62
CA LEU A 42 12.94 -18.27 3.15
C LEU A 42 12.52 -17.43 4.37
N LEU A 43 13.47 -16.89 5.14
CA LEU A 43 13.15 -16.15 6.36
C LEU A 43 12.34 -14.86 6.08
N PRO A 44 12.79 -13.92 5.20
CA PRO A 44 12.00 -12.73 4.92
C PRO A 44 10.68 -13.05 4.21
N MET A 45 10.63 -14.08 3.36
CA MET A 45 9.39 -14.53 2.71
C MET A 45 8.38 -15.07 3.74
N ALA A 46 8.81 -15.98 4.62
CA ALA A 46 7.94 -16.57 5.63
C ALA A 46 7.49 -15.51 6.66
N ALA A 47 8.41 -14.64 7.11
CA ALA A 47 8.06 -13.56 8.01
C ALA A 47 7.02 -12.61 7.37
N LEU A 48 7.16 -12.26 6.08
CA LEU A 48 6.18 -11.45 5.36
C LEU A 48 4.82 -12.14 5.30
N ALA A 49 4.78 -13.43 4.97
CA ALA A 49 3.55 -14.22 4.90
C ALA A 49 2.79 -14.25 6.24
N LEU A 50 3.51 -14.16 7.35
CA LEU A 50 2.93 -14.16 8.70
C LEU A 50 2.52 -12.77 9.19
N THR A 51 2.81 -11.69 8.46
CA THR A 51 2.38 -10.35 8.87
C THR A 51 0.89 -10.13 8.66
N THR A 52 0.23 -9.55 9.65
CA THR A 52 -1.19 -9.16 9.54
C THR A 52 -1.49 -8.31 8.31
N PRO A 53 -0.67 -7.28 7.95
CA PRO A 53 -0.89 -6.53 6.72
C PRO A 53 -0.87 -7.41 5.45
N MET A 54 0.05 -8.37 5.33
CA MET A 54 0.08 -9.26 4.17
C MET A 54 -1.16 -10.13 4.08
N ILE A 55 -1.60 -10.71 5.19
CA ILE A 55 -2.79 -11.54 5.27
C ILE A 55 -4.03 -10.70 4.92
N TYR A 56 -4.17 -9.51 5.50
CA TYR A 56 -5.32 -8.63 5.29
C TYR A 56 -5.44 -8.20 3.82
N PHE A 57 -4.39 -7.59 3.28
CA PHE A 57 -4.42 -7.03 1.92
C PHE A 57 -4.40 -8.09 0.81
N SER A 58 -3.95 -9.31 1.08
CA SER A 58 -4.08 -10.41 0.12
C SER A 58 -5.49 -11.02 0.05
N ARG A 59 -6.33 -10.80 1.07
CA ARG A 59 -7.72 -11.30 1.13
C ARG A 59 -8.74 -10.29 0.59
N THR A 60 -8.31 -9.10 0.26
CA THR A 60 -9.13 -7.99 -0.21
C THR A 60 -8.67 -7.55 -1.60
N PRO A 61 -9.53 -6.96 -2.45
CA PRO A 61 -9.17 -6.59 -3.83
C PRO A 61 -8.32 -5.32 -3.92
N PHE A 62 -7.28 -5.22 -3.09
CA PHE A 62 -6.36 -4.09 -3.06
C PHE A 62 -5.12 -4.31 -3.93
N THR A 63 -4.44 -3.23 -4.29
CA THR A 63 -3.30 -3.23 -5.22
C THR A 63 -1.96 -3.56 -4.56
N GLU A 64 -1.89 -3.62 -3.25
CA GLU A 64 -0.66 -3.81 -2.48
C GLU A 64 0.08 -5.09 -2.85
N PRO A 65 -0.57 -6.28 -2.95
CA PRO A 65 0.11 -7.51 -3.37
C PRO A 65 0.67 -7.42 -4.79
N THR A 66 -0.06 -6.79 -5.72
CA THR A 66 0.41 -6.56 -7.10
C THR A 66 1.68 -5.71 -7.10
N ASN A 67 1.74 -4.67 -6.28
CA ASN A 67 2.92 -3.82 -6.17
C ASN A 67 4.14 -4.57 -5.58
N ILE A 68 3.93 -5.51 -4.66
CA ILE A 68 5.02 -6.38 -4.19
C ILE A 68 5.60 -7.18 -5.37
N VAL A 69 4.74 -7.79 -6.21
CA VAL A 69 5.19 -8.52 -7.42
C VAL A 69 6.00 -7.61 -8.33
N LEU A 70 5.50 -6.41 -8.61
CA LEU A 70 6.11 -5.47 -9.55
C LEU A 70 7.46 -4.95 -9.01
N ILE A 71 7.52 -4.55 -7.75
CA ILE A 71 8.75 -4.01 -7.15
C ILE A 71 9.81 -5.11 -6.99
N PHE A 72 9.47 -6.19 -6.29
CA PHE A 72 10.46 -7.22 -5.94
C PHE A 72 10.80 -8.12 -7.13
N GLY A 73 9.84 -8.43 -7.99
CA GLY A 73 10.09 -9.10 -9.28
C GLY A 73 10.94 -8.26 -10.21
N GLY A 74 10.63 -6.96 -10.37
CA GLY A 74 11.42 -6.03 -11.16
C GLY A 74 12.86 -5.89 -10.65
N LEU A 75 13.04 -5.76 -9.33
CA LEU A 75 14.37 -5.72 -8.71
C LEU A 75 15.14 -7.04 -8.88
N ALA A 76 14.48 -8.19 -8.83
CA ALA A 76 15.11 -9.49 -9.07
C ALA A 76 15.59 -9.62 -10.52
N VAL A 77 14.81 -9.14 -11.50
CA VAL A 77 15.21 -9.08 -12.92
C VAL A 77 16.39 -8.16 -13.11
N LEU A 78 16.38 -6.95 -12.51
CA LEU A 78 17.48 -5.98 -12.57
C LEU A 78 18.74 -6.50 -11.89
N TRP A 79 18.62 -7.23 -10.79
CA TRP A 79 19.76 -7.91 -10.17
C TRP A 79 20.42 -8.91 -11.13
N GLY A 80 19.61 -9.68 -11.86
CA GLY A 80 20.10 -10.56 -12.91
C GLY A 80 20.74 -9.80 -14.09
N ALA A 81 20.20 -8.61 -14.42
CA ALA A 81 20.77 -7.74 -15.45
C ALA A 81 22.15 -7.18 -15.07
N TYR A 82 22.41 -6.98 -13.78
CA TYR A 82 23.73 -6.57 -13.33
C TYR A 82 24.79 -7.66 -13.53
N ALA A 83 24.43 -8.94 -13.36
CA ALA A 83 25.32 -10.08 -13.57
C ALA A 83 25.52 -10.40 -15.07
N ASP A 84 24.43 -10.40 -15.85
CA ASP A 84 24.38 -10.64 -17.30
C ASP A 84 23.59 -9.50 -17.97
N PRO A 85 24.28 -8.41 -18.42
CA PRO A 85 23.65 -7.16 -18.82
C PRO A 85 23.01 -7.25 -20.21
N ARG A 86 21.79 -7.76 -20.26
CA ARG A 86 20.93 -7.79 -21.45
C ARG A 86 19.91 -6.66 -21.38
N LEU A 87 19.75 -5.89 -22.45
CA LEU A 87 18.90 -4.71 -22.50
C LEU A 87 17.44 -5.02 -22.14
N TRP A 88 16.90 -6.18 -22.58
CA TRP A 88 15.55 -6.58 -22.27
C TRP A 88 15.29 -6.77 -20.77
N ARG A 89 16.32 -7.20 -20.00
CA ARG A 89 16.18 -7.30 -18.52
C ARG A 89 16.07 -5.93 -17.88
N PHE A 90 16.84 -4.94 -18.38
CA PHE A 90 16.69 -3.56 -17.90
C PHE A 90 15.34 -2.98 -18.29
N ALA A 91 14.87 -3.21 -19.53
CA ALA A 91 13.54 -2.79 -19.98
C ALA A 91 12.44 -3.42 -19.12
N LEU A 92 12.46 -4.75 -18.95
CA LEU A 92 11.44 -5.46 -18.17
C LEU A 92 11.46 -5.05 -16.71
N GLY A 93 12.63 -5.04 -16.06
CA GLY A 93 12.73 -4.66 -14.65
C GLY A 93 12.35 -3.21 -14.41
N GLY A 94 12.76 -2.29 -15.31
CA GLY A 94 12.34 -0.89 -15.28
C GLY A 94 10.83 -0.73 -15.46
N ALA A 95 10.27 -1.42 -16.48
CA ALA A 95 8.82 -1.41 -16.73
C ALA A 95 8.04 -1.96 -15.53
N MET A 96 8.45 -3.07 -14.94
CA MET A 96 7.79 -3.64 -13.76
C MET A 96 7.77 -2.64 -12.60
N VAL A 97 8.93 -2.07 -12.25
CA VAL A 97 8.99 -1.09 -11.15
C VAL A 97 8.19 0.16 -11.48
N GLY A 98 8.28 0.69 -12.70
CA GLY A 98 7.49 1.84 -13.15
C GLY A 98 5.99 1.58 -13.18
N ALA A 99 5.58 0.35 -13.51
CA ALA A 99 4.16 -0.05 -13.56
C ALA A 99 3.45 0.00 -12.19
N THR A 100 4.18 0.14 -11.08
CA THR A 100 3.57 0.45 -9.79
C THR A 100 2.76 1.75 -9.84
N ALA A 101 3.15 2.70 -10.69
CA ALA A 101 2.42 3.96 -10.88
C ALA A 101 1.08 3.80 -11.63
N LEU A 102 0.86 2.68 -12.35
CA LEU A 102 -0.44 2.35 -12.97
C LEU A 102 -1.50 1.96 -11.94
N SER A 103 -1.08 1.55 -10.76
CA SER A 103 -1.99 1.11 -9.69
C SER A 103 -2.02 2.07 -8.49
N ARG A 104 -0.98 2.91 -8.34
CA ARG A 104 -0.82 3.81 -7.20
C ARG A 104 0.00 5.04 -7.60
N ILE A 105 -0.47 6.21 -7.26
CA ILE A 105 0.24 7.48 -7.56
C ILE A 105 1.65 7.54 -6.95
N ASP A 106 1.82 6.93 -5.79
CA ASP A 106 3.10 6.88 -5.07
C ASP A 106 4.13 5.91 -5.70
N GLY A 107 3.74 5.12 -6.70
CA GLY A 107 4.64 4.31 -7.52
C GLY A 107 5.73 5.14 -8.22
N ALA A 108 5.48 6.42 -8.49
CA ALA A 108 6.48 7.34 -9.01
C ALA A 108 7.68 7.51 -8.06
N ALA A 109 7.49 7.44 -6.73
CA ALA A 109 8.58 7.47 -5.75
C ALA A 109 9.47 6.23 -5.83
N VAL A 110 8.86 5.05 -6.08
CA VAL A 110 9.62 3.81 -6.28
C VAL A 110 10.47 3.90 -7.56
N ALA A 111 9.87 4.41 -8.64
CA ALA A 111 10.56 4.65 -9.91
C ALA A 111 11.71 5.66 -9.76
N ALA A 112 11.51 6.73 -9.00
CA ALA A 112 12.55 7.72 -8.68
C ALA A 112 13.73 7.06 -7.93
N GLY A 113 13.44 6.24 -6.92
CA GLY A 113 14.45 5.45 -6.21
C GLY A 113 15.21 4.49 -7.13
N LEU A 114 14.52 3.84 -8.08
CA LEU A 114 15.16 2.98 -9.07
C LEU A 114 16.12 3.76 -9.98
N VAL A 115 15.68 4.91 -10.49
CA VAL A 115 16.52 5.76 -11.37
C VAL A 115 17.78 6.20 -10.66
N LEU A 116 17.69 6.67 -9.41
CA LEU A 116 18.84 7.00 -8.57
C LEU A 116 19.74 5.79 -8.34
N GLY A 117 19.17 4.65 -7.96
CA GLY A 117 19.93 3.42 -7.72
C GLY A 117 20.70 2.94 -8.94
N LEU A 118 20.07 2.90 -10.11
CA LEU A 118 20.72 2.54 -11.37
C LEU A 118 21.82 3.56 -11.74
N GLY A 119 21.58 4.87 -11.55
CA GLY A 119 22.55 5.93 -11.77
C GLY A 119 23.82 5.74 -10.91
N VAL A 120 23.64 5.43 -9.62
CA VAL A 120 24.74 5.14 -8.69
C VAL A 120 25.54 3.91 -9.10
N VAL A 121 24.90 2.86 -9.61
CA VAL A 121 25.60 1.67 -10.14
C VAL A 121 26.48 2.03 -11.31
N VAL A 122 25.97 2.81 -12.27
CA VAL A 122 26.74 3.26 -13.44
C VAL A 122 27.91 4.14 -12.99
N ALA A 123 27.67 5.10 -12.10
CA ALA A 123 28.69 5.98 -11.56
C ALA A 123 29.79 5.22 -10.80
N GLY A 124 29.41 4.21 -10.01
CA GLY A 124 30.36 3.38 -9.23
C GLY A 124 31.13 2.33 -10.02
N THR A 125 30.83 2.14 -11.32
CA THR A 125 31.48 1.14 -12.15
C THR A 125 32.83 1.69 -12.70
N GLY A 126 33.93 1.09 -12.28
CA GLY A 126 35.28 1.52 -12.67
C GLY A 126 35.70 1.11 -14.08
N ASP A 127 35.29 -0.10 -14.53
CA ASP A 127 35.61 -0.61 -15.86
C ASP A 127 34.87 0.15 -16.97
N PRO A 128 35.56 0.77 -17.94
CA PRO A 128 34.95 1.57 -18.99
C PRO A 128 34.01 0.79 -19.90
N GLN A 129 34.33 -0.47 -20.22
CA GLN A 129 33.51 -1.30 -21.12
C GLN A 129 32.22 -1.70 -20.43
N ARG A 130 32.32 -2.17 -19.18
CA ARG A 130 31.16 -2.52 -18.35
C ARG A 130 30.28 -1.30 -18.08
N ARG A 131 30.88 -0.13 -17.81
CA ARG A 131 30.16 1.13 -17.62
C ARG A 131 29.34 1.51 -18.85
N ARG A 132 29.91 1.38 -20.09
CA ARG A 132 29.16 1.65 -21.33
C ARG A 132 27.93 0.74 -21.47
N THR A 133 28.09 -0.54 -21.16
CA THR A 133 26.99 -1.51 -21.20
C THR A 133 25.91 -1.20 -20.16
N LEU A 134 26.31 -0.91 -18.93
CA LEU A 134 25.39 -0.52 -17.86
C LEU A 134 24.73 0.84 -18.13
N MET A 135 25.40 1.77 -18.83
CA MET A 135 24.82 3.04 -19.26
C MET A 135 23.68 2.83 -20.26
N ARG A 136 23.83 1.93 -21.23
CA ARG A 136 22.73 1.56 -22.13
C ARG A 136 21.58 0.93 -21.35
N GLY A 137 21.91 0.03 -20.41
CA GLY A 137 20.92 -0.57 -19.50
C GLY A 137 20.20 0.47 -18.65
N PHE A 138 20.93 1.45 -18.09
CA PHE A 138 20.36 2.58 -17.36
C PHE A 138 19.37 3.36 -18.22
N ALA A 139 19.77 3.75 -19.43
CA ALA A 139 18.90 4.51 -20.32
C ALA A 139 17.60 3.74 -20.67
N VAL A 140 17.74 2.46 -21.01
CA VAL A 140 16.59 1.60 -21.35
C VAL A 140 15.69 1.34 -20.12
N GLY A 141 16.28 1.01 -18.97
CA GLY A 141 15.52 0.72 -17.75
C GLY A 141 14.82 1.98 -17.21
N THR A 142 15.51 3.12 -17.20
CA THR A 142 14.91 4.42 -16.82
C THR A 142 13.82 4.83 -17.80
N GLY A 143 14.06 4.71 -19.12
CA GLY A 143 13.07 5.03 -20.14
C GLY A 143 11.81 4.17 -19.99
N ALA A 144 11.95 2.87 -19.75
CA ALA A 144 10.83 1.97 -19.52
C ALA A 144 10.06 2.32 -18.21
N ALA A 145 10.77 2.62 -17.12
CA ALA A 145 10.14 3.02 -15.87
C ALA A 145 9.37 4.34 -16.02
N VAL A 146 9.98 5.34 -16.63
CA VAL A 146 9.34 6.66 -16.89
C VAL A 146 8.13 6.50 -17.80
N ALA A 147 8.22 5.68 -18.86
CA ALA A 147 7.10 5.42 -19.75
C ALA A 147 5.88 4.86 -19.01
N MET A 148 6.10 3.89 -18.08
CA MET A 148 5.02 3.34 -17.26
C MET A 148 4.44 4.36 -16.29
N VAL A 149 5.27 5.22 -15.67
CA VAL A 149 4.79 6.31 -14.80
C VAL A 149 3.94 7.30 -15.59
N LEU A 150 4.39 7.69 -16.78
CA LEU A 150 3.64 8.60 -17.64
C LEU A 150 2.32 8.00 -18.15
N LEU A 151 2.31 6.69 -18.45
CA LEU A 151 1.09 5.98 -18.79
C LEU A 151 0.10 5.98 -17.62
N GLY A 152 0.56 5.74 -16.39
CA GLY A 152 -0.28 5.81 -15.19
C GLY A 152 -0.85 7.21 -14.95
N PHE A 153 -0.04 8.25 -15.17
CA PHE A 153 -0.49 9.63 -15.08
C PHE A 153 -1.54 9.96 -16.16
N LEU A 154 -1.30 9.49 -17.40
CA LEU A 154 -2.23 9.69 -18.51
C LEU A 154 -3.57 8.99 -18.25
N ASP A 155 -3.53 7.75 -17.75
CA ASP A 155 -4.73 6.98 -17.41
C ASP A 155 -5.59 7.73 -16.37
N VAL A 156 -4.99 8.20 -15.28
CA VAL A 156 -5.70 8.98 -14.26
C VAL A 156 -6.26 10.28 -14.84
N ARG A 157 -5.51 10.96 -15.70
CA ARG A 157 -5.95 12.21 -16.36
C ARG A 157 -7.15 11.99 -17.29
N VAL A 158 -7.21 10.86 -17.98
CA VAL A 158 -8.27 10.56 -18.95
C VAL A 158 -9.51 9.98 -18.27
N HIS A 159 -9.31 9.08 -17.29
CA HIS A 159 -10.39 8.28 -16.72
C HIS A 159 -10.79 8.68 -15.30
N SER A 160 -10.02 9.54 -14.61
CA SER A 160 -10.23 9.89 -13.20
C SER A 160 -9.83 11.34 -12.90
N THR A 161 -10.34 12.30 -13.66
CA THR A 161 -10.01 13.73 -13.52
C THR A 161 -10.27 14.26 -12.12
N GLY A 162 -11.43 13.96 -11.52
CA GLY A 162 -11.75 14.38 -10.16
C GLY A 162 -10.78 13.82 -9.10
N TYR A 163 -10.28 12.60 -9.31
CA TYR A 163 -9.22 12.06 -8.44
C TYR A 163 -7.91 12.84 -8.58
N LEU A 164 -7.55 13.21 -9.82
CA LEU A 164 -6.36 14.02 -10.07
C LEU A 164 -6.46 15.41 -9.43
N GLU A 165 -7.59 16.09 -9.57
CA GLU A 165 -7.84 17.41 -8.98
C GLU A 165 -7.70 17.37 -7.46
N ASN A 166 -8.31 16.39 -6.81
CA ASN A 166 -8.24 16.20 -5.36
C ASN A 166 -6.86 15.79 -4.85
N HIS A 167 -5.95 15.28 -5.72
CA HIS A 167 -4.63 14.78 -5.33
C HIS A 167 -3.48 15.49 -6.03
N THR A 168 -3.71 16.66 -6.64
CA THR A 168 -2.68 17.46 -7.32
C THR A 168 -1.49 17.76 -6.40
N PHE A 169 -1.74 17.98 -5.12
CA PHE A 169 -0.72 18.21 -4.10
C PHE A 169 0.26 17.04 -3.91
N LEU A 170 -0.11 15.81 -4.31
CA LEU A 170 0.76 14.63 -4.31
C LEU A 170 1.44 14.42 -5.67
N TYR A 171 0.71 14.60 -6.77
CA TYR A 171 1.24 14.36 -8.11
C TYR A 171 2.41 15.26 -8.46
N VAL A 172 2.28 16.55 -8.21
CA VAL A 172 3.34 17.53 -8.57
C VAL A 172 4.66 17.22 -7.86
N PRO A 173 4.71 17.02 -6.53
CA PRO A 173 5.95 16.65 -5.85
C PRO A 173 6.51 15.30 -6.31
N LEU A 174 5.68 14.31 -6.62
CA LEU A 174 6.15 13.00 -7.07
C LEU A 174 6.78 13.06 -8.47
N MET A 175 6.18 13.82 -9.39
CA MET A 175 6.75 14.05 -10.72
C MET A 175 8.05 14.88 -10.63
N ALA A 176 8.07 15.89 -9.77
CA ALA A 176 9.30 16.67 -9.48
C ALA A 176 10.40 15.79 -8.89
N LEU A 177 10.07 14.88 -7.96
CA LEU A 177 11.01 13.91 -7.40
C LEU A 177 11.59 13.00 -8.49
N LEU A 178 10.75 12.47 -9.39
CA LEU A 178 11.20 11.63 -10.49
C LEU A 178 12.14 12.42 -11.43
N ALA A 179 11.79 13.65 -11.81
CA ALA A 179 12.61 14.51 -12.65
C ALA A 179 13.95 14.84 -11.96
N ALA A 180 13.91 15.23 -10.69
CA ALA A 180 15.11 15.49 -9.89
C ALA A 180 16.00 14.24 -9.78
N SER A 181 15.42 13.05 -9.66
CA SER A 181 16.14 11.78 -9.61
C SER A 181 16.88 11.48 -10.93
N ILE A 182 16.26 11.80 -12.06
CA ILE A 182 16.91 11.67 -13.40
C ILE A 182 18.11 12.62 -13.49
N VAL A 183 17.93 13.89 -13.10
CA VAL A 183 18.98 14.90 -13.12
C VAL A 183 20.12 14.50 -12.17
N ALA A 184 19.81 14.08 -10.95
CA ALA A 184 20.80 13.66 -9.96
C ALA A 184 21.57 12.41 -10.41
N ALA A 185 20.91 11.42 -11.01
CA ALA A 185 21.57 10.25 -11.59
C ALA A 185 22.49 10.63 -12.74
N ALA A 186 22.06 11.50 -13.66
CA ALA A 186 22.89 12.01 -14.76
C ALA A 186 24.10 12.79 -14.25
N ALA A 187 23.91 13.65 -13.25
CA ALA A 187 24.99 14.40 -12.60
C ALA A 187 26.00 13.47 -11.91
N ALA A 188 25.53 12.47 -11.15
CA ALA A 188 26.41 11.48 -10.51
C ALA A 188 27.26 10.72 -11.53
N ILE A 189 26.66 10.32 -12.66
CA ILE A 189 27.36 9.64 -13.76
C ILE A 189 28.38 10.58 -14.42
N ALA A 190 28.06 11.86 -14.63
CA ALA A 190 28.95 12.84 -15.20
C ALA A 190 30.15 13.13 -14.29
N LEU A 191 29.89 13.38 -13.00
CA LEU A 191 30.90 13.63 -11.98
C LEU A 191 31.84 12.42 -11.81
N ALA A 192 31.34 11.21 -11.86
CA ALA A 192 32.17 10.00 -11.78
C ALA A 192 33.11 9.79 -12.98
N ARG A 193 32.95 10.58 -14.08
CA ARG A 193 33.87 10.60 -15.23
C ARG A 193 35.05 11.56 -15.04
N VAL A 194 34.95 12.48 -14.08
CA VAL A 194 36.04 13.41 -13.76
C VAL A 194 37.10 12.65 -12.97
N PRO A 195 38.35 12.52 -13.48
CA PRO A 195 39.38 11.68 -12.84
C PRO A 195 39.68 12.08 -11.40
N ALA A 196 39.71 13.39 -11.11
CA ALA A 196 39.92 13.91 -9.76
C ALA A 196 38.82 13.45 -8.78
N VAL A 197 37.53 13.50 -9.21
CA VAL A 197 36.40 13.04 -8.40
C VAL A 197 36.43 11.53 -8.20
N ALA A 198 36.66 10.77 -9.26
CA ALA A 198 36.79 9.31 -9.20
C ALA A 198 37.93 8.87 -8.28
N GLY A 199 39.09 9.54 -8.37
CA GLY A 199 40.27 9.31 -7.51
C GLY A 199 39.95 9.64 -6.04
N TRP A 200 39.30 10.77 -5.79
CA TRP A 200 38.88 11.16 -4.44
C TRP A 200 37.91 10.17 -3.81
N LEU A 201 36.88 9.78 -4.55
CA LEU A 201 35.86 8.77 -4.10
C LEU A 201 36.55 7.43 -3.79
N ALA A 202 37.51 7.01 -4.61
CA ALA A 202 38.24 5.77 -4.41
C ALA A 202 39.16 5.82 -3.17
N ALA A 203 39.79 6.96 -2.93
CA ALA A 203 40.68 7.17 -1.77
C ALA A 203 39.88 7.25 -0.45
N HIS A 204 38.68 7.81 -0.48
CA HIS A 204 37.87 8.05 0.71
C HIS A 204 36.69 7.04 0.89
N ASN A 205 36.72 5.90 0.21
CA ASN A 205 35.63 4.93 0.24
C ASN A 205 35.27 4.43 1.66
N ARG A 206 36.26 4.30 2.57
CA ARG A 206 36.05 3.91 3.97
C ARG A 206 35.33 4.99 4.76
N LEU A 207 35.69 6.26 4.56
CA LEU A 207 35.05 7.42 5.15
C LEU A 207 33.60 7.52 4.65
N LEU A 208 33.39 7.49 3.34
CA LEU A 208 32.06 7.54 2.71
C LEU A 208 31.18 6.38 3.18
N GLY A 209 31.73 5.17 3.31
CA GLY A 209 31.02 4.05 3.87
C GLY A 209 30.68 4.22 5.35
N GLY A 210 31.56 4.87 6.11
CA GLY A 210 31.29 5.26 7.51
C GLY A 210 30.19 6.30 7.61
N LEU A 211 30.22 7.34 6.77
CA LEU A 211 29.20 8.38 6.70
C LEU A 211 27.82 7.81 6.27
N ALA A 212 27.80 6.90 5.29
CA ALA A 212 26.56 6.24 4.89
C ALA A 212 25.96 5.40 6.01
N LEU A 213 26.79 4.66 6.75
CA LEU A 213 26.34 3.92 7.94
C LEU A 213 25.79 4.88 8.99
N ALA A 214 26.54 5.92 9.35
CA ALA A 214 26.12 6.89 10.35
C ALA A 214 24.86 7.64 9.94
N GLY A 215 24.71 7.98 8.65
CA GLY A 215 23.52 8.60 8.10
C GLY A 215 22.27 7.72 8.25
N VAL A 216 22.34 6.43 7.89
CA VAL A 216 21.22 5.50 8.05
C VAL A 216 20.86 5.32 9.53
N VAL A 217 21.86 5.18 10.41
CA VAL A 217 21.62 5.08 11.86
C VAL A 217 21.01 6.37 12.39
N GLY A 218 21.54 7.53 12.00
CA GLY A 218 21.04 8.85 12.40
C GLY A 218 19.58 9.06 11.98
N ILE A 219 19.24 8.71 10.74
CA ILE A 219 17.84 8.76 10.24
C ILE A 219 16.96 7.81 11.05
N ALA A 220 17.38 6.58 11.32
CA ALA A 220 16.60 5.64 12.11
C ALA A 220 16.37 6.14 13.55
N LEU A 221 17.39 6.70 14.19
CA LEU A 221 17.26 7.30 15.53
C LEU A 221 16.36 8.53 15.52
N LEU A 222 16.48 9.39 14.52
CA LEU A 222 15.62 10.55 14.34
C LEU A 222 14.15 10.13 14.19
N LEU A 223 13.86 9.15 13.34
CA LEU A 223 12.50 8.69 13.08
C LEU A 223 11.88 8.00 14.31
N VAL A 224 12.64 7.18 15.04
CA VAL A 224 12.12 6.51 16.25
C VAL A 224 11.92 7.46 17.41
N SER A 225 12.66 8.58 17.47
CA SER A 225 12.51 9.60 18.51
C SER A 225 11.39 10.61 18.25
N ARG A 226 10.80 10.63 17.05
CA ARG A 226 9.78 11.62 16.66
C ARG A 226 8.62 11.74 17.65
N PRO A 227 8.07 10.66 18.23
CA PRO A 227 6.97 10.77 19.21
C PRO A 227 7.32 11.59 20.47
N LEU A 228 8.61 11.88 20.71
CA LEU A 228 9.06 12.66 21.87
C LEU A 228 9.06 14.18 21.63
N TRP A 229 8.99 14.64 20.37
CA TRP A 229 9.19 16.05 20.03
C TRP A 229 8.37 16.55 18.84
N PHE A 230 7.61 15.67 18.18
CA PHE A 230 6.79 16.01 17.01
C PHE A 230 5.41 15.38 17.14
N GLU A 231 4.38 16.15 16.82
CA GLU A 231 3.00 15.69 16.67
C GLU A 231 2.47 16.11 15.31
N GLY A 232 2.00 15.15 14.51
CA GLY A 232 1.46 15.40 13.19
C GLY A 232 0.02 15.87 13.23
N HIS A 233 -0.28 17.00 12.54
CA HIS A 233 -1.62 17.56 12.39
C HIS A 233 -1.81 17.89 10.91
N GLU A 234 -2.42 16.99 10.14
CA GLU A 234 -2.54 17.13 8.69
C GLU A 234 -3.98 17.19 8.19
N PHE A 235 -4.94 16.81 9.03
CA PHE A 235 -6.33 16.77 8.63
C PHE A 235 -7.03 18.11 8.92
N GLU A 236 -7.81 18.55 7.92
CA GLU A 236 -8.50 19.84 8.02
C GLU A 236 -9.72 19.72 8.94
N PRO A 237 -9.95 20.73 9.82
CA PRO A 237 -11.15 20.82 10.65
C PRO A 237 -12.44 20.83 9.79
N GLY A 238 -13.51 20.26 10.31
CA GLY A 238 -14.82 20.20 9.65
C GLY A 238 -14.91 19.16 8.54
N THR A 239 -13.88 18.33 8.34
CA THR A 239 -13.90 17.27 7.32
C THR A 239 -14.41 15.93 7.86
N PRO A 240 -14.95 15.05 7.00
CA PRO A 240 -15.30 13.68 7.41
C PRO A 240 -14.13 12.90 8.01
N THR A 241 -12.90 13.21 7.57
CA THR A 241 -11.68 12.56 8.08
C THR A 241 -11.40 12.97 9.52
N GLU A 242 -11.55 14.27 9.85
CA GLU A 242 -11.42 14.76 11.23
C GLU A 242 -12.41 14.04 12.15
N TRP A 243 -13.70 14.00 11.76
CA TRP A 243 -14.73 13.30 12.53
C TRP A 243 -14.38 11.82 12.73
N PHE A 244 -13.95 11.13 11.68
CA PHE A 244 -13.54 9.73 11.73
C PHE A 244 -12.41 9.48 12.73
N ILE A 245 -11.38 10.33 12.71
CA ILE A 245 -10.26 10.23 13.65
C ILE A 245 -10.71 10.51 15.07
N GLY A 246 -11.55 11.54 15.27
CA GLY A 246 -12.14 11.84 16.57
C GLY A 246 -12.90 10.64 17.14
N GLN A 247 -13.67 9.92 16.34
CA GLN A 247 -14.36 8.69 16.77
C GLN A 247 -13.38 7.58 17.15
N ALA A 248 -12.30 7.39 16.37
CA ALA A 248 -11.26 6.40 16.70
C ALA A 248 -10.51 6.74 18.00
N GLN A 249 -10.31 8.04 18.28
CA GLN A 249 -9.71 8.54 19.52
C GLN A 249 -10.64 8.31 20.72
N LEU A 250 -11.93 8.63 20.59
CA LEU A 250 -12.94 8.33 21.60
C LEU A 250 -12.97 6.84 21.94
N ALA A 251 -13.00 5.99 20.91
CA ALA A 251 -12.98 4.53 21.09
C ALA A 251 -11.68 4.03 21.74
N ALA A 252 -10.57 4.71 21.54
CA ALA A 252 -9.27 4.42 22.14
C ALA A 252 -9.10 5.00 23.55
N GLY A 253 -10.05 5.84 24.02
CA GLY A 253 -9.97 6.50 25.35
C GLY A 253 -8.87 7.57 25.44
N VAL A 254 -8.47 8.17 24.32
CA VAL A 254 -7.48 9.26 24.29
C VAL A 254 -8.16 10.60 24.03
N ALA A 255 -7.41 11.70 24.25
CA ALA A 255 -7.92 13.04 23.99
C ALA A 255 -8.33 13.20 22.53
N VAL A 256 -9.48 13.86 22.29
CA VAL A 256 -10.02 14.04 20.95
C VAL A 256 -9.38 15.25 20.30
N ASP A 257 -8.67 14.98 19.22
CA ASP A 257 -8.14 15.95 18.28
C ASP A 257 -8.14 15.33 16.89
N GLY A 258 -9.23 15.46 16.17
CA GLY A 258 -9.41 14.84 14.85
C GLY A 258 -8.44 15.33 13.78
N THR A 259 -7.69 16.41 14.02
CA THR A 259 -6.66 16.90 13.09
C THR A 259 -5.37 16.09 13.13
N ARG A 260 -5.19 15.22 14.15
CA ARG A 260 -3.99 14.39 14.35
C ARG A 260 -3.79 13.36 13.24
N SER A 261 -2.62 13.38 12.60
CA SER A 261 -2.22 12.42 11.57
C SER A 261 -1.40 11.23 12.09
N TYR A 262 -0.82 11.36 13.29
CA TYR A 262 0.04 10.36 13.92
C TYR A 262 1.26 9.94 13.08
N ASP A 263 1.79 10.84 12.24
CA ASP A 263 2.93 10.57 11.37
C ASP A 263 4.19 10.19 12.15
N GLU A 264 4.32 10.71 13.36
CA GLU A 264 5.41 10.38 14.28
C GLU A 264 5.41 8.91 14.71
N MET A 265 4.26 8.24 14.66
CA MET A 265 4.10 6.86 15.07
C MET A 265 4.49 5.85 13.98
N SER A 266 4.84 6.29 12.79
CA SER A 266 5.10 5.45 11.60
C SER A 266 6.10 4.31 11.84
N VAL A 267 7.17 4.54 12.62
CA VAL A 267 8.13 3.50 13.03
C VAL A 267 7.54 2.57 14.09
N ILE A 268 6.77 3.12 15.04
CA ILE A 268 6.10 2.34 16.09
C ILE A 268 5.08 1.39 15.46
N TRP A 269 4.38 1.81 14.41
CA TRP A 269 3.50 0.91 13.65
C TRP A 269 4.25 -0.31 13.11
N GLN A 270 5.50 -0.14 12.63
CA GLN A 270 6.30 -1.30 12.21
C GLN A 270 6.65 -2.21 13.39
N VAL A 271 6.93 -1.62 14.57
CA VAL A 271 7.22 -2.40 15.80
C VAL A 271 6.01 -3.24 16.21
N TRP A 272 4.79 -2.72 16.09
CA TRP A 272 3.58 -3.49 16.40
C TRP A 272 3.42 -4.74 15.54
N TYR A 273 3.69 -4.64 14.24
CA TYR A 273 3.45 -5.72 13.29
C TYR A 273 4.65 -6.66 13.05
N LEU A 274 5.87 -6.18 13.30
CA LEU A 274 7.10 -6.93 13.00
C LEU A 274 7.93 -7.26 14.26
N GLY A 275 7.62 -6.63 15.36
CA GLY A 275 8.39 -6.71 16.60
C GLY A 275 9.63 -5.80 16.62
N PRO A 276 10.04 -5.34 17.83
CA PRO A 276 11.14 -4.38 17.98
C PRO A 276 12.50 -4.96 17.53
N VAL A 277 12.73 -6.25 17.74
CA VAL A 277 13.97 -6.92 17.32
C VAL A 277 14.13 -6.87 15.79
N THR A 278 13.06 -7.15 15.04
CA THR A 278 13.07 -7.11 13.57
C THR A 278 13.40 -5.72 13.05
N VAL A 279 12.76 -4.70 13.61
CA VAL A 279 12.96 -3.29 13.20
C VAL A 279 14.39 -2.83 13.51
N ALA A 280 14.91 -3.14 14.69
CA ALA A 280 16.29 -2.83 15.07
C ALA A 280 17.31 -3.53 14.17
N LEU A 281 17.12 -4.83 13.91
CA LEU A 281 17.97 -5.59 12.98
C LEU A 281 17.90 -5.05 11.56
N ALA A 282 16.74 -4.57 11.11
CA ALA A 282 16.59 -3.97 9.79
C ALA A 282 17.37 -2.66 9.65
N ALA A 283 17.29 -1.77 10.63
CA ALA A 283 18.04 -0.52 10.66
C ALA A 283 19.56 -0.79 10.64
N ALA A 284 20.04 -1.67 11.52
CA ALA A 284 21.45 -2.09 11.55
C ALA A 284 21.87 -2.79 10.24
N GLY A 285 20.99 -3.62 9.69
CA GLY A 285 21.20 -4.32 8.42
C GLY A 285 21.32 -3.34 7.25
N ALA A 286 20.40 -2.40 7.11
CA ALA A 286 20.45 -1.37 6.07
C ALA A 286 21.71 -0.51 6.17
N ALA A 287 22.08 -0.07 7.37
CA ALA A 287 23.29 0.70 7.63
C ALA A 287 24.57 -0.05 7.22
N LEU A 288 24.67 -1.32 7.61
CA LEU A 288 25.79 -2.18 7.25
C LEU A 288 25.80 -2.57 5.78
N MET A 289 24.61 -2.72 5.13
CA MET A 289 24.51 -2.93 3.68
C MET A 289 25.01 -1.70 2.93
N ALA A 290 24.61 -0.49 3.31
CA ALA A 290 25.08 0.76 2.69
C ALA A 290 26.60 0.90 2.78
N ARG A 291 27.18 0.70 3.97
CA ARG A 291 28.63 0.66 4.17
C ARG A 291 29.31 -0.41 3.31
N THR A 292 28.73 -1.63 3.27
CA THR A 292 29.31 -2.74 2.49
C THR A 292 29.29 -2.46 1.01
N ALA A 293 28.20 -1.86 0.50
CA ALA A 293 28.05 -1.49 -0.89
C ALA A 293 29.17 -0.51 -1.34
N ILE A 294 29.49 0.48 -0.52
CA ILE A 294 30.52 1.49 -0.82
C ILE A 294 31.92 0.90 -0.62
N VAL A 295 32.23 0.36 0.55
CA VAL A 295 33.57 -0.09 0.91
C VAL A 295 34.02 -1.30 0.08
N ARG A 296 33.11 -2.23 -0.21
CA ARG A 296 33.39 -3.46 -0.98
C ARG A 296 33.05 -3.34 -2.46
N ARG A 297 32.67 -2.14 -2.91
CA ARG A 297 32.27 -1.87 -4.29
C ARG A 297 31.20 -2.86 -4.80
N ARG A 298 30.14 -3.03 -3.99
CA ARG A 298 28.96 -3.84 -4.31
C ARG A 298 27.76 -2.94 -4.65
N PRO A 299 27.84 -2.19 -5.80
CA PRO A 299 26.85 -1.14 -6.10
C PRO A 299 25.44 -1.70 -6.31
N GLU A 300 25.28 -2.99 -6.63
CA GLU A 300 23.99 -3.64 -6.73
C GLU A 300 23.17 -3.59 -5.42
N LEU A 301 23.84 -3.56 -4.27
CA LEU A 301 23.18 -3.36 -2.98
C LEU A 301 22.61 -1.94 -2.84
N LEU A 302 23.22 -0.95 -3.50
CA LEU A 302 22.71 0.43 -3.49
C LEU A 302 21.44 0.55 -4.35
N VAL A 303 21.33 -0.17 -5.48
CA VAL A 303 20.06 -0.22 -6.24
C VAL A 303 18.93 -0.63 -5.32
N LEU A 304 19.12 -1.73 -4.58
CA LEU A 304 18.12 -2.24 -3.64
C LEU A 304 17.77 -1.20 -2.56
N LEU A 305 18.80 -0.70 -1.86
CA LEU A 305 18.60 0.23 -0.74
C LEU A 305 17.99 1.56 -1.18
N VAL A 306 18.40 2.10 -2.33
CA VAL A 306 17.89 3.39 -2.80
C VAL A 306 16.47 3.24 -3.37
N THR A 307 16.22 2.18 -4.16
CA THR A 307 14.87 1.95 -4.71
C THR A 307 13.82 1.75 -3.62
N LEU A 308 14.15 1.01 -2.56
CA LEU A 308 13.23 0.78 -1.45
C LEU A 308 13.31 1.88 -0.38
N GLY A 309 14.44 2.56 -0.26
CA GLY A 309 14.69 3.61 0.73
C GLY A 309 13.95 4.91 0.43
N VAL A 310 13.81 5.30 -0.85
CA VAL A 310 13.08 6.53 -1.22
C VAL A 310 11.61 6.47 -0.76
N PRO A 311 10.80 5.47 -1.14
CA PRO A 311 9.43 5.38 -0.63
C PRO A 311 9.39 5.14 0.89
N ALA A 312 10.34 4.39 1.45
CA ALA A 312 10.42 4.19 2.89
C ALA A 312 10.59 5.50 3.64
N LEU A 313 11.51 6.37 3.20
CA LEU A 313 11.73 7.65 3.82
C LEU A 313 10.50 8.55 3.74
N ILE A 314 9.84 8.60 2.57
CA ILE A 314 8.60 9.37 2.39
C ILE A 314 7.54 8.90 3.40
N TYR A 315 7.28 7.59 3.48
CA TYR A 315 6.23 7.07 4.36
C TYR A 315 6.58 7.12 5.85
N PHE A 316 7.85 7.01 6.21
CA PHE A 316 8.24 7.20 7.60
C PHE A 316 8.13 8.66 8.04
N VAL A 317 8.33 9.61 7.12
CA VAL A 317 8.17 11.04 7.42
C VAL A 317 6.72 11.46 7.36
N ARG A 318 6.00 11.05 6.30
CA ARG A 318 4.62 11.43 6.04
C ARG A 318 3.88 10.32 5.30
N PRO A 319 3.21 9.40 6.00
CA PRO A 319 2.46 8.32 5.37
C PRO A 319 1.24 8.78 4.55
N SER A 320 0.72 9.99 4.82
CA SER A 320 -0.44 10.58 4.15
C SER A 320 -1.62 9.61 4.06
N ILE A 321 -2.01 9.06 5.20
CA ILE A 321 -3.11 8.10 5.36
C ILE A 321 -3.70 8.24 6.75
N THR A 322 -4.97 7.89 6.91
CA THR A 322 -5.60 7.82 8.23
C THR A 322 -4.87 6.81 9.14
N PRO A 323 -4.73 7.12 10.44
CA PRO A 323 -3.90 6.33 11.37
C PRO A 323 -4.54 5.01 11.83
N ASP A 324 -5.70 4.64 11.28
CA ASP A 324 -6.41 3.44 11.68
C ASP A 324 -5.66 2.15 11.28
N GLN A 325 -5.61 1.22 12.21
CA GLN A 325 -4.91 -0.05 12.05
C GLN A 325 -5.93 -1.13 11.59
N VAL A 326 -5.68 -1.94 10.64
CA VAL A 326 -4.47 -2.31 9.84
C VAL A 326 -4.31 -1.44 8.58
N TRP A 327 -5.27 -0.53 8.33
CA TRP A 327 -5.35 0.28 7.11
C TRP A 327 -4.11 1.13 6.86
N ALA A 328 -3.57 1.78 7.90
CA ALA A 328 -2.35 2.57 7.80
C ALA A 328 -1.16 1.79 7.21
N MET A 329 -1.10 0.47 7.44
CA MET A 329 -0.03 -0.40 6.94
C MET A 329 -0.05 -0.59 5.43
N ARG A 330 -1.11 -0.16 4.76
CA ARG A 330 -1.26 -0.14 3.31
C ARG A 330 -0.13 0.61 2.60
N ARG A 331 0.36 1.71 3.21
CA ARG A 331 1.47 2.49 2.67
C ARG A 331 2.80 1.75 2.75
N PHE A 332 2.98 0.94 3.77
CA PHE A 332 4.25 0.29 4.07
C PHE A 332 4.39 -1.10 3.42
N LEU A 333 3.28 -1.79 3.19
CA LEU A 333 3.30 -3.17 2.71
C LEU A 333 3.98 -3.36 1.35
N PRO A 334 3.78 -2.51 0.32
CA PRO A 334 4.35 -2.78 -1.00
C PRO A 334 5.87 -2.79 -1.08
N ALA A 335 6.54 -1.96 -0.27
CA ALA A 335 7.98 -1.76 -0.35
C ALA A 335 8.69 -1.86 1.00
N VAL A 336 8.15 -1.20 2.04
CA VAL A 336 8.85 -0.97 3.31
C VAL A 336 8.93 -2.23 4.16
N ILE A 337 7.80 -2.92 4.38
CA ILE A 337 7.76 -4.14 5.19
C ILE A 337 8.70 -5.22 4.62
N PRO A 338 8.62 -5.57 3.31
CA PRO A 338 9.55 -6.54 2.75
C PRO A 338 11.01 -6.09 2.80
N ALA A 339 11.28 -4.76 2.66
CA ALA A 339 12.63 -4.22 2.78
C ALA A 339 13.20 -4.36 4.20
N ILE A 340 12.38 -4.07 5.23
CA ILE A 340 12.73 -4.29 6.64
C ILE A 340 13.12 -5.75 6.86
N LEU A 341 12.27 -6.67 6.43
CA LEU A 341 12.49 -8.11 6.60
C LEU A 341 13.74 -8.60 5.85
N LEU A 342 13.99 -8.08 4.64
CA LEU A 342 15.18 -8.41 3.86
C LEU A 342 16.47 -7.89 4.51
N CYS A 343 16.49 -6.64 4.97
CA CYS A 343 17.64 -6.04 5.63
C CYS A 343 17.97 -6.78 6.95
N ALA A 344 16.96 -7.10 7.76
CA ALA A 344 17.13 -7.89 8.98
C ALA A 344 17.69 -9.29 8.68
N SER A 345 17.11 -10.00 7.70
CA SER A 345 17.57 -11.33 7.29
C SER A 345 19.00 -11.31 6.73
N TRP A 346 19.35 -10.27 5.96
CA TRP A 346 20.72 -10.10 5.47
C TRP A 346 21.71 -9.95 6.62
N LEU A 347 21.38 -9.17 7.66
CA LEU A 347 22.24 -9.00 8.82
C LEU A 347 22.42 -10.33 9.57
N LEU A 348 21.32 -11.04 9.82
CA LEU A 348 21.36 -12.35 10.49
C LEU A 348 22.20 -13.36 9.71
N HIS A 349 22.00 -13.45 8.38
CA HIS A 349 22.82 -14.30 7.52
C HIS A 349 24.32 -13.92 7.60
N ARG A 350 24.62 -12.61 7.60
CA ARG A 350 26.01 -12.13 7.70
C ARG A 350 26.64 -12.47 9.05
N ILE A 351 25.91 -12.36 10.16
CA ILE A 351 26.39 -12.75 11.48
C ILE A 351 26.61 -14.27 11.50
N TRP A 352 25.63 -15.05 11.04
CA TRP A 352 25.72 -16.51 10.98
C TRP A 352 26.94 -17.01 10.24
N THR A 353 27.27 -16.42 9.10
CA THR A 353 28.39 -16.84 8.24
C THR A 353 29.75 -16.39 8.73
N ARG A 354 29.82 -15.39 9.62
CA ARG A 354 31.10 -14.83 10.11
C ARG A 354 31.43 -15.20 11.54
N SER A 355 30.42 -15.49 12.35
CA SER A 355 30.62 -15.79 13.76
C SER A 355 30.67 -17.31 13.96
N GLY A 356 31.84 -17.80 14.39
CA GLY A 356 32.02 -19.22 14.76
C GLY A 356 31.48 -19.57 16.14
N GLY A 357 31.16 -18.57 16.97
CA GLY A 357 30.78 -18.76 18.36
C GLY A 357 29.37 -19.31 18.58
N ARG A 358 29.22 -20.23 19.54
CA ARG A 358 27.92 -20.84 19.92
C ARG A 358 26.86 -19.78 20.27
N TRP A 359 27.23 -18.79 21.06
CA TRP A 359 26.31 -17.74 21.52
C TRP A 359 25.81 -16.85 20.38
N ALA A 360 26.67 -16.53 19.41
CA ALA A 360 26.25 -15.78 18.21
C ALA A 360 25.23 -16.58 17.40
N ARG A 361 25.41 -17.88 17.22
CA ARG A 361 24.46 -18.76 16.53
C ARG A 361 23.13 -18.86 17.26
N ILE A 362 23.15 -18.98 18.59
CA ILE A 362 21.94 -18.99 19.41
C ILE A 362 21.21 -17.64 19.25
N GLY A 363 21.91 -16.52 19.36
CA GLY A 363 21.33 -15.19 19.18
C GLY A 363 20.69 -14.98 17.80
N VAL A 364 21.36 -15.45 16.74
CA VAL A 364 20.80 -15.40 15.37
C VAL A 364 19.57 -16.30 15.26
N GLY A 365 19.59 -17.50 15.81
CA GLY A 365 18.44 -18.42 15.81
C GLY A 365 17.24 -17.83 16.56
N ALA A 366 17.48 -17.28 17.76
CA ALA A 366 16.45 -16.62 18.56
C ALA A 366 15.86 -15.40 17.83
N SER A 367 16.71 -14.58 17.20
CA SER A 367 16.25 -13.41 16.43
C SER A 367 15.43 -13.83 15.20
N ALA A 368 15.86 -14.86 14.47
CA ALA A 368 15.11 -15.40 13.33
C ALA A 368 13.74 -15.95 13.78
N TRP A 369 13.69 -16.63 14.92
CA TRP A 369 12.45 -17.11 15.50
C TRP A 369 11.53 -15.95 15.89
N LEU A 370 12.06 -14.91 16.54
CA LEU A 370 11.28 -13.71 16.89
C LEU A 370 10.72 -13.00 15.65
N MET A 371 11.46 -12.95 14.54
CA MET A 371 10.95 -12.42 13.26
C MET A 371 9.73 -13.17 12.74
N LEU A 372 9.62 -14.47 13.03
CA LEU A 372 8.47 -15.28 12.59
C LEU A 372 7.30 -15.20 13.57
N VAL A 373 7.58 -15.10 14.87
CA VAL A 373 6.55 -15.19 15.91
C VAL A 373 5.97 -13.83 16.29
N ALA A 374 6.75 -12.76 16.27
CA ALA A 374 6.27 -11.43 16.66
C ALA A 374 5.04 -10.97 15.84
N PRO A 375 4.96 -11.19 14.51
CA PRO A 375 3.77 -10.83 13.72
C PRO A 375 2.49 -11.52 14.21
N LEU A 376 2.59 -12.72 14.80
CA LEU A 376 1.42 -13.48 15.27
C LEU A 376 0.69 -12.78 16.42
N ALA A 377 1.37 -11.89 17.14
CA ALA A 377 0.77 -11.12 18.22
C ALA A 377 -0.37 -10.20 17.74
N THR A 378 -0.40 -9.84 16.46
CA THR A 378 -1.43 -9.00 15.87
C THR A 378 -2.47 -9.77 15.06
N TRP A 379 -2.42 -11.11 15.05
CA TRP A 379 -3.37 -11.91 14.29
C TRP A 379 -4.80 -11.82 14.84
N GLY A 380 -4.96 -12.09 16.13
CA GLY A 380 -6.27 -12.11 16.78
C GLY A 380 -7.31 -12.91 16.01
N ALA A 381 -8.55 -12.46 16.03
CA ALA A 381 -9.62 -13.04 15.24
C ALA A 381 -9.56 -12.68 13.74
N LEU A 382 -8.69 -11.74 13.31
CA LEU A 382 -8.56 -11.31 11.92
C LEU A 382 -8.34 -12.50 10.97
N VAL A 383 -7.50 -13.44 11.36
CA VAL A 383 -7.10 -14.58 10.53
C VAL A 383 -8.27 -15.50 10.20
N VAL A 384 -9.25 -15.59 11.08
CA VAL A 384 -10.43 -16.46 10.93
C VAL A 384 -11.73 -15.71 10.63
N THR A 385 -11.71 -14.38 10.64
CA THR A 385 -12.91 -13.58 10.35
C THR A 385 -12.99 -13.26 8.86
N THR A 386 -14.13 -13.56 8.25
CA THR A 386 -14.50 -13.03 6.94
C THR A 386 -15.11 -11.66 7.15
N GLU A 387 -14.40 -10.62 6.75
CA GLU A 387 -14.86 -9.24 6.83
C GLU A 387 -16.03 -9.05 5.87
N TYR A 388 -17.10 -8.43 6.37
CA TYR A 388 -18.37 -8.28 5.64
C TYR A 388 -18.92 -9.60 5.07
N GLY A 389 -18.70 -10.70 5.77
CA GLY A 389 -19.29 -11.99 5.41
C GLY A 389 -20.82 -11.87 5.31
N GLY A 390 -21.41 -12.37 4.22
CA GLY A 390 -22.83 -12.19 3.92
C GLY A 390 -23.14 -11.01 2.98
N ARG A 391 -22.23 -10.04 2.79
CA ARG A 391 -22.45 -8.89 1.89
C ARG A 391 -22.77 -9.29 0.45
N ALA A 392 -22.12 -10.32 -0.09
CA ALA A 392 -22.40 -10.79 -1.44
C ALA A 392 -23.85 -11.25 -1.60
N ALA A 393 -24.33 -12.09 -0.67
CA ALA A 393 -25.71 -12.55 -0.67
C ALA A 393 -26.73 -11.41 -0.44
N GLU A 394 -26.38 -10.44 0.41
CA GLU A 394 -27.21 -9.23 0.61
C GLU A 394 -27.33 -8.42 -0.67
N VAL A 395 -26.22 -8.21 -1.39
CA VAL A 395 -26.23 -7.50 -2.67
C VAL A 395 -27.00 -8.28 -3.74
N GLU A 396 -26.84 -9.59 -3.83
CA GLU A 396 -27.64 -10.43 -4.73
C GLU A 396 -29.15 -10.32 -4.43
N ALA A 397 -29.53 -10.36 -3.15
CA ALA A 397 -30.91 -10.17 -2.73
C ALA A 397 -31.43 -8.76 -3.00
N LEU A 398 -30.59 -7.73 -2.88
CA LEU A 398 -30.90 -6.35 -3.26
C LEU A 398 -31.08 -6.25 -4.77
N CYS A 399 -30.14 -6.78 -5.57
CA CYS A 399 -30.22 -6.75 -7.02
C CYS A 399 -31.48 -7.45 -7.56
N ALA A 400 -31.88 -8.57 -6.95
CA ALA A 400 -33.13 -9.24 -7.31
C ALA A 400 -34.38 -8.37 -7.14
N ARG A 401 -34.32 -7.33 -6.28
CA ARG A 401 -35.42 -6.38 -6.06
C ARG A 401 -35.35 -5.15 -6.95
N VAL A 402 -34.14 -4.70 -7.30
CA VAL A 402 -33.93 -3.46 -8.04
C VAL A 402 -33.65 -3.67 -9.52
N GLN A 403 -33.80 -4.89 -10.05
CA GLN A 403 -33.47 -5.29 -11.42
C GLN A 403 -33.88 -4.28 -12.48
N SER A 404 -32.89 -3.72 -13.21
CA SER A 404 -33.06 -2.84 -14.39
C SER A 404 -34.02 -1.66 -14.17
N GLN A 405 -34.24 -1.26 -12.91
CA GLN A 405 -35.11 -0.15 -12.53
C GLN A 405 -34.29 1.11 -12.27
N GLN A 406 -35.00 2.21 -12.22
CA GLN A 406 -34.45 3.48 -11.78
C GLN A 406 -34.42 3.49 -10.25
N VAL A 407 -33.24 3.77 -9.70
CA VAL A 407 -33.00 3.65 -8.25
C VAL A 407 -32.46 4.94 -7.69
N VAL A 408 -33.09 5.45 -6.65
CA VAL A 408 -32.54 6.50 -5.80
C VAL A 408 -31.83 5.85 -4.62
N VAL A 409 -30.55 6.11 -4.47
CA VAL A 409 -29.80 5.74 -3.26
C VAL A 409 -29.70 6.96 -2.37
N VAL A 410 -30.21 6.86 -1.15
CA VAL A 410 -30.02 7.90 -0.16
C VAL A 410 -28.69 7.65 0.55
N ARG A 411 -27.83 8.67 0.55
CA ARG A 411 -26.48 8.57 1.10
C ARG A 411 -26.54 8.18 2.58
N ALA A 412 -26.09 6.98 2.88
CA ALA A 412 -25.85 6.51 4.24
C ALA A 412 -24.36 6.65 4.56
N ALA A 413 -24.03 6.76 5.85
CA ALA A 413 -22.65 6.89 6.29
C ALA A 413 -21.76 5.70 5.87
N GLU A 414 -22.31 4.48 5.88
CA GLU A 414 -21.67 3.23 5.43
C GLU A 414 -22.73 2.14 5.20
N PRO A 415 -22.57 1.29 4.20
CA PRO A 415 -21.58 1.31 3.10
C PRO A 415 -22.04 2.15 1.92
N PRO A 416 -21.13 2.57 1.01
CA PRO A 416 -21.51 3.29 -0.20
C PRO A 416 -22.31 2.37 -1.14
N LEU A 417 -23.62 2.56 -1.18
CA LEU A 417 -24.54 1.72 -1.97
C LEU A 417 -24.56 2.11 -3.45
N LEU A 418 -24.32 3.39 -3.79
CA LEU A 418 -24.36 3.90 -5.16
C LEU A 418 -23.52 3.06 -6.14
N PRO A 419 -22.19 2.88 -5.94
CA PRO A 419 -21.39 2.10 -6.88
C PRO A 419 -21.80 0.63 -6.90
N THR A 420 -22.23 0.09 -5.76
CA THR A 420 -22.65 -1.31 -5.65
C THR A 420 -23.91 -1.56 -6.47
N VAL A 421 -24.95 -0.74 -6.30
CA VAL A 421 -26.22 -0.90 -7.03
C VAL A 421 -26.02 -0.65 -8.53
N ARG A 422 -25.27 0.39 -8.89
CA ARG A 422 -24.99 0.70 -10.31
C ARG A 422 -24.25 -0.43 -11.02
N ILE A 423 -23.20 -0.98 -10.40
CA ILE A 423 -22.29 -1.95 -11.06
C ILE A 423 -22.81 -3.38 -10.94
N MET A 424 -23.34 -3.74 -9.77
CA MET A 424 -23.71 -5.13 -9.48
C MET A 424 -25.14 -5.45 -9.89
N CYS A 425 -26.04 -4.47 -9.85
CA CYS A 425 -27.46 -4.67 -10.15
C CYS A 425 -27.87 -4.18 -11.55
N ASP A 426 -26.93 -3.61 -12.32
CA ASP A 426 -27.20 -3.04 -13.65
C ASP A 426 -28.41 -2.09 -13.65
N ALA A 427 -28.42 -1.17 -12.69
CA ALA A 427 -29.52 -0.22 -12.47
C ALA A 427 -29.08 1.22 -12.76
N ASP A 428 -30.00 2.05 -13.26
CA ASP A 428 -29.82 3.48 -13.37
C ASP A 428 -29.94 4.11 -11.98
N VAL A 429 -28.84 4.63 -11.44
CA VAL A 429 -28.76 5.06 -10.04
C VAL A 429 -28.41 6.52 -9.91
N VAL A 430 -29.20 7.23 -9.11
CA VAL A 430 -28.92 8.60 -8.64
C VAL A 430 -28.74 8.55 -7.11
N GLU A 431 -27.78 9.32 -6.59
CA GLU A 431 -27.59 9.47 -5.15
C GLU A 431 -28.12 10.83 -4.69
N VAL A 432 -28.87 10.81 -3.60
CA VAL A 432 -29.34 12.01 -2.93
C VAL A 432 -28.78 12.10 -1.51
N PRO A 433 -28.55 13.31 -0.96
CA PRO A 433 -28.11 13.45 0.43
C PRO A 433 -29.19 12.99 1.40
N ALA A 434 -28.78 12.55 2.59
CA ALA A 434 -29.68 12.27 3.69
C ALA A 434 -29.84 13.51 4.61
N PRO A 435 -31.02 13.77 5.18
CA PRO A 435 -32.30 13.11 4.87
C PRO A 435 -32.85 13.54 3.49
N ALA A 436 -33.41 12.61 2.75
CA ALA A 436 -34.13 12.94 1.51
C ALA A 436 -35.55 13.37 1.88
N ASP A 437 -36.00 14.50 1.34
CA ASP A 437 -37.37 14.97 1.53
C ASP A 437 -38.32 14.46 0.42
N GLU A 438 -39.63 14.53 0.68
CA GLU A 438 -40.65 14.06 -0.25
C GLU A 438 -40.63 14.87 -1.56
N GLN A 439 -40.32 16.18 -1.49
CA GLN A 439 -40.28 17.02 -2.67
C GLN A 439 -39.13 16.60 -3.62
N ALA A 440 -37.92 16.38 -3.06
CA ALA A 440 -36.79 15.91 -3.86
C ALA A 440 -37.05 14.55 -4.51
N LEU A 441 -37.73 13.64 -3.79
CA LEU A 441 -38.12 12.34 -4.31
C LEU A 441 -39.19 12.46 -5.39
N ALA A 442 -40.19 13.35 -5.23
CA ALA A 442 -41.22 13.63 -6.23
C ALA A 442 -40.61 14.23 -7.53
N GLU A 443 -39.69 15.17 -7.40
CA GLU A 443 -38.99 15.78 -8.54
C GLU A 443 -38.22 14.71 -9.34
N LEU A 444 -37.53 13.80 -8.67
CA LEU A 444 -36.82 12.70 -9.32
C LEU A 444 -37.77 11.71 -9.99
N ALA A 445 -38.86 11.33 -9.33
CA ALA A 445 -39.86 10.46 -9.92
C ALA A 445 -40.51 11.10 -11.16
N GLY A 446 -40.79 12.40 -11.12
CA GLY A 446 -41.27 13.18 -12.25
C GLY A 446 -40.26 13.25 -13.41
N ALA A 447 -38.99 13.48 -13.13
CA ALA A 447 -37.92 13.53 -14.13
C ALA A 447 -37.74 12.20 -14.86
N TRP A 448 -38.04 11.09 -14.20
CA TRP A 448 -38.01 9.75 -14.80
C TRP A 448 -39.35 9.30 -15.42
N GLY A 449 -40.24 10.25 -15.72
CA GLY A 449 -41.48 10.00 -16.50
C GLY A 449 -42.57 9.27 -15.72
N GLY A 450 -42.60 9.35 -14.39
CA GLY A 450 -43.62 8.75 -13.53
C GLY A 450 -43.57 7.23 -13.43
N GLN A 451 -42.47 6.62 -13.86
CA GLN A 451 -42.21 5.19 -13.63
C GLN A 451 -41.98 4.94 -12.14
N PRO A 452 -42.28 3.74 -11.63
CA PRO A 452 -41.96 3.39 -10.25
C PRO A 452 -40.44 3.53 -10.02
N VAL A 453 -40.06 4.41 -9.08
CA VAL A 453 -38.66 4.63 -8.69
C VAL A 453 -38.43 3.89 -7.38
N LEU A 454 -37.39 3.09 -7.31
CA LEU A 454 -37.00 2.46 -6.07
C LEU A 454 -36.07 3.39 -5.27
N VAL A 455 -36.25 3.41 -3.97
CA VAL A 455 -35.35 4.09 -3.05
C VAL A 455 -34.69 3.07 -2.14
N VAL A 456 -33.37 3.21 -1.95
CA VAL A 456 -32.57 2.31 -1.11
C VAL A 456 -31.78 3.15 -0.12
N THR A 457 -31.82 2.76 1.14
CA THR A 457 -31.02 3.37 2.20
C THR A 457 -30.52 2.33 3.20
N GLY A 458 -29.36 2.61 3.82
CA GLY A 458 -28.80 1.82 4.91
C GLY A 458 -29.06 2.41 6.30
N THR A 459 -29.89 3.47 6.41
CA THR A 459 -30.16 4.15 7.68
C THR A 459 -31.66 4.43 7.80
N GLU A 460 -32.25 4.00 8.91
CA GLU A 460 -33.61 4.37 9.29
C GLU A 460 -33.72 5.89 9.36
N GLY A 461 -34.68 6.56 9.13
CA GLY A 461 -34.82 8.02 9.23
C GLY A 461 -34.10 8.85 8.17
N SER A 462 -33.38 8.24 7.23
CA SER A 462 -32.83 8.96 6.06
C SER A 462 -33.88 9.23 4.97
N ILE A 463 -35.06 8.68 5.10
CA ILE A 463 -36.22 8.87 4.22
C ILE A 463 -37.48 9.00 5.08
N PRO A 464 -38.56 9.70 4.63
CA PRO A 464 -39.83 9.75 5.32
C PRO A 464 -40.58 8.39 5.21
N TRP A 465 -40.09 7.39 5.91
CA TRP A 465 -40.80 6.12 6.05
C TRP A 465 -42.06 6.27 6.94
N PRO A 466 -43.08 5.45 6.75
CA PRO A 466 -44.10 5.25 7.79
C PRO A 466 -43.40 4.81 9.09
N GLU A 467 -43.82 5.37 10.23
CA GLU A 467 -43.21 5.04 11.52
C GLU A 467 -43.10 3.52 11.74
N GLY A 468 -41.88 3.06 12.10
CA GLY A 468 -41.61 1.66 12.41
C GLY A 468 -41.50 0.73 11.20
N ALA A 469 -41.28 1.23 9.97
CA ALA A 469 -41.07 0.35 8.84
C ALA A 469 -39.85 -0.57 9.06
N PRO A 470 -40.02 -1.90 9.04
CA PRO A 470 -38.91 -2.81 9.25
C PRO A 470 -37.95 -2.77 8.04
N PRO A 471 -36.66 -3.01 8.25
CA PRO A 471 -35.70 -3.11 7.14
C PRO A 471 -36.09 -4.28 6.21
N THR A 472 -35.90 -4.05 4.91
CA THR A 472 -36.22 -5.04 3.87
C THR A 472 -35.21 -6.20 3.87
N LEU A 473 -33.97 -5.93 4.21
CA LEU A 473 -32.90 -6.92 4.34
C LEU A 473 -32.17 -6.72 5.67
N ARG A 474 -31.86 -7.84 6.33
CA ARG A 474 -31.02 -7.87 7.54
C ARG A 474 -29.95 -8.92 7.40
N THR A 475 -28.67 -8.50 7.51
CA THR A 475 -27.55 -9.41 7.35
C THR A 475 -26.56 -9.24 8.50
N PRO A 476 -26.35 -10.27 9.33
CA PRO A 476 -25.32 -10.22 10.36
C PRO A 476 -23.94 -10.22 9.72
N MET A 477 -23.11 -9.28 10.11
CA MET A 477 -21.77 -9.08 9.56
C MET A 477 -20.74 -8.86 10.65
N ALA A 478 -19.48 -8.98 10.26
CA ALA A 478 -18.35 -8.58 11.07
C ALA A 478 -17.41 -7.71 10.24
N ARG A 479 -16.80 -6.70 10.86
CA ARG A 479 -15.77 -5.90 10.24
C ARG A 479 -14.59 -5.73 11.19
N TRP A 480 -13.42 -5.41 10.64
CA TRP A 480 -12.30 -5.00 11.44
C TRP A 480 -12.59 -3.60 12.00
N PRO A 481 -12.31 -3.35 13.29
CA PRO A 481 -12.55 -2.02 13.85
C PRO A 481 -11.55 -1.01 13.29
N HIS A 482 -12.02 0.18 13.00
CA HIS A 482 -11.16 1.33 12.79
C HIS A 482 -10.62 1.77 14.15
N SER A 483 -9.35 1.53 14.40
CA SER A 483 -8.71 1.75 15.70
C SER A 483 -7.32 2.35 15.53
N LEU A 484 -6.92 3.24 16.43
CA LEU A 484 -5.56 3.77 16.47
C LEU A 484 -4.50 2.70 16.81
N TYR A 485 -4.92 1.57 17.37
CA TYR A 485 -4.05 0.46 17.78
C TYR A 485 -4.44 -0.84 17.09
N PRO A 486 -3.51 -1.79 16.91
CA PRO A 486 -3.83 -3.11 16.38
C PRO A 486 -4.94 -3.79 17.19
N SER A 487 -6.05 -4.06 16.57
CA SER A 487 -7.18 -4.73 17.20
C SER A 487 -7.10 -6.24 17.01
N LEU A 488 -7.49 -6.99 18.04
CA LEU A 488 -7.51 -8.46 18.01
C LEU A 488 -8.91 -9.04 17.83
N ARG A 489 -9.95 -8.18 17.85
CA ARG A 489 -11.35 -8.62 17.79
C ARG A 489 -12.13 -7.82 16.75
N PRO A 490 -12.92 -8.48 15.90
CA PRO A 490 -13.83 -7.80 14.98
C PRO A 490 -14.99 -7.15 15.73
N VAL A 491 -15.53 -6.10 15.14
CA VAL A 491 -16.83 -5.54 15.51
C VAL A 491 -17.91 -6.32 14.77
N ARG A 492 -18.89 -6.83 15.50
CA ARG A 492 -20.08 -7.48 14.93
C ARG A 492 -21.21 -6.47 14.86
N PHE A 493 -21.93 -6.44 13.77
CA PHE A 493 -23.08 -5.58 13.53
C PHE A 493 -24.06 -6.27 12.59
N THR A 494 -25.27 -5.74 12.51
CA THR A 494 -26.24 -6.16 11.51
C THR A 494 -26.33 -5.06 10.46
N SER A 495 -26.10 -5.42 9.19
CA SER A 495 -26.43 -4.54 8.07
C SER A 495 -27.93 -4.55 7.87
N GLU A 496 -28.53 -3.40 7.79
CA GLU A 496 -29.95 -3.21 7.54
C GLU A 496 -30.12 -2.35 6.29
N LEU A 497 -30.95 -2.81 5.37
CA LEU A 497 -31.28 -2.07 4.15
C LEU A 497 -32.78 -1.93 4.04
N TRP A 498 -33.23 -0.71 3.79
CA TRP A 498 -34.61 -0.38 3.49
C TRP A 498 -34.77 -0.16 2.00
N VAL A 499 -35.73 -0.82 1.40
CA VAL A 499 -36.09 -0.62 -0.01
C VAL A 499 -37.55 -0.22 -0.05
N GLY A 500 -37.85 0.81 -0.82
CA GLY A 500 -39.23 1.27 -1.02
C GLY A 500 -39.50 1.72 -2.43
N THR A 501 -40.76 1.90 -2.76
CA THR A 501 -41.20 2.50 -4.02
C THR A 501 -41.62 3.94 -3.75
N VAL A 502 -41.07 4.87 -4.54
CA VAL A 502 -41.43 6.29 -4.50
C VAL A 502 -42.64 6.53 -5.40
N ASN A 503 -43.69 7.08 -4.83
CA ASN A 503 -44.86 7.52 -5.57
C ASN A 503 -44.58 8.86 -6.29
N PRO A 504 -45.40 9.26 -7.28
CA PRO A 504 -45.26 10.55 -7.98
C PRO A 504 -45.35 11.77 -7.05
N ASP A 505 -45.97 11.65 -5.90
CA ASP A 505 -46.09 12.70 -4.88
C ASP A 505 -44.90 12.74 -3.90
N GLY A 506 -43.92 11.83 -4.07
CA GLY A 506 -42.72 11.74 -3.22
C GLY A 506 -42.91 10.84 -2.00
N THR A 507 -44.11 10.38 -1.72
CA THR A 507 -44.34 9.42 -0.61
C THR A 507 -43.66 8.08 -0.91
N VAL A 508 -43.16 7.43 0.14
CA VAL A 508 -42.44 6.16 0.01
C VAL A 508 -43.23 5.02 0.62
N VAL A 509 -43.46 3.97 -0.16
CA VAL A 509 -44.10 2.74 0.29
C VAL A 509 -43.02 1.66 0.47
N PRO A 510 -42.87 1.10 1.69
CA PRO A 510 -41.88 0.05 1.93
C PRO A 510 -42.13 -1.19 1.08
N VAL A 511 -41.08 -1.75 0.48
CA VAL A 511 -41.15 -3.09 -0.12
C VAL A 511 -41.05 -4.13 1.00
N PRO A 512 -42.00 -5.07 1.13
CA PRO A 512 -41.99 -6.06 2.20
C PRO A 512 -40.69 -6.85 2.26
N GLY A 513 -40.10 -6.98 3.45
CA GLY A 513 -38.98 -7.88 3.70
C GLY A 513 -39.39 -9.35 3.47
N GLN A 514 -38.46 -10.18 3.05
CA GLN A 514 -38.62 -11.62 3.18
C GLN A 514 -38.42 -12.00 4.65
N PRO A 515 -39.28 -12.89 5.19
CA PRO A 515 -39.14 -13.37 6.57
C PRO A 515 -37.84 -14.13 6.79
#